data_7b6261656fd1354da530c9d85f299935
#
_entry.id   7b6261656fd1354da530c9d85f299935
#
_cell.length_a   1.000
_cell.length_b   1.000
_cell.length_c   1.000
_cell.angle_alpha   90.00
_cell.angle_beta   90.00
_cell.angle_gamma   90.00
#
_symmetry.space_group_name_H-M   'P 1'
#
loop_
_entity.id
_entity.type
_entity.pdbx_description
1 polymer ?
#
loop_
_entity_poly.entity_id
_entity_poly.type
_entity_poly.pdbx_seq_one_letter_code
_entity_poly.pdbx_strand_id
1 'polypeptide(L)'
;LNKFGYTKAMIWTVPNILTTGRLLAAPALALMFLYFNRPYADWFALLLFIFAALTDWVDGFLARTWKQETKFGQMLDPIADKAMVIIALVIIVGYSSMSPWLVLPATMILFREVFVSGLREFLGESASTLQVTKLAKWKTTAQMAAIAILFSQGVFEHYLKLSAQEIGPDALNNILNGAAQDTLGMIWKHHAMIWSGNVGLVLLWVAAALTLITGFDYFKKALPFLKDEA
;
A
#
# COMPACT_ATOMS: atom_id res chain seq x y z
N LEU A 1 -7.80 44.71 -17.28
CA LEU A 1 -6.82 44.24 -16.33
C LEU A 1 -7.38 42.99 -15.61
N ASN A 2 -7.22 41.83 -16.26
CA ASN A 2 -7.70 40.54 -15.72
C ASN A 2 -6.65 40.02 -14.73
N LYS A 3 -6.91 40.16 -13.44
CA LYS A 3 -6.04 39.75 -12.32
C LYS A 3 -6.04 38.24 -12.03
N PHE A 4 -6.71 37.40 -12.81
CA PHE A 4 -6.77 35.95 -12.66
C PHE A 4 -6.44 35.24 -13.96
N GLY A 5 -5.24 35.46 -14.48
CA GLY A 5 -4.66 34.68 -15.55
C GLY A 5 -4.23 33.30 -15.05
N TYR A 6 -5.14 32.46 -14.57
CA TYR A 6 -4.85 31.03 -14.41
C TYR A 6 -4.81 30.41 -15.79
N THR A 7 -3.62 30.18 -16.29
CA THR A 7 -3.41 29.39 -17.50
C THR A 7 -4.01 27.99 -17.25
N LYS A 8 -5.13 27.73 -17.91
CA LYS A 8 -5.92 26.49 -17.89
C LYS A 8 -5.13 25.23 -18.31
N ALA A 9 -3.88 25.41 -18.74
CA ALA A 9 -3.02 24.38 -19.33
C ALA A 9 -2.21 23.54 -18.32
N MET A 10 -2.19 23.88 -17.01
CA MET A 10 -1.23 23.29 -16.08
C MET A 10 -1.79 22.21 -15.13
N ILE A 11 -3.09 21.97 -15.10
CA ILE A 11 -3.70 21.03 -14.14
C ILE A 11 -3.69 19.59 -14.71
N TRP A 12 -3.86 19.42 -16.00
CA TRP A 12 -3.99 18.12 -16.68
C TRP A 12 -2.69 17.68 -17.37
N THR A 13 -1.60 17.60 -16.63
CA THR A 13 -0.37 16.95 -17.11
C THR A 13 -0.49 15.42 -16.94
N VAL A 14 0.27 14.66 -17.73
CA VAL A 14 0.28 13.20 -17.62
C VAL A 14 0.60 12.73 -16.20
N PRO A 15 1.61 13.26 -15.49
CA PRO A 15 1.84 12.92 -14.08
C PRO A 15 0.61 13.19 -13.20
N ASN A 16 -0.03 14.37 -13.32
CA ASN A 16 -1.19 14.70 -12.50
C ASN A 16 -2.39 13.77 -12.75
N ILE A 17 -2.59 13.33 -14.01
CA ILE A 17 -3.63 12.36 -14.35
C ILE A 17 -3.36 11.02 -13.68
N LEU A 18 -2.12 10.55 -13.70
CA LEU A 18 -1.73 9.29 -13.06
C LEU A 18 -1.94 9.35 -11.53
N THR A 19 -1.51 10.44 -10.88
CA THR A 19 -1.72 10.64 -9.43
C THR A 19 -3.21 10.75 -9.08
N THR A 20 -4.00 11.48 -9.89
CA THR A 20 -5.46 11.56 -9.69
C THR A 20 -6.10 10.19 -9.86
N GLY A 21 -5.67 9.41 -10.86
CA GLY A 21 -6.11 8.04 -11.06
C GLY A 21 -5.82 7.15 -9.84
N ARG A 22 -4.62 7.23 -9.27
CA ARG A 22 -4.26 6.54 -8.02
C ARG A 22 -5.15 6.94 -6.85
N LEU A 23 -5.42 8.22 -6.68
CA LEU A 23 -6.28 8.70 -5.60
C LEU A 23 -7.71 8.15 -5.73
N LEU A 24 -8.27 8.12 -6.95
CA LEU A 24 -9.59 7.55 -7.21
C LEU A 24 -9.59 6.01 -7.10
N ALA A 25 -8.49 5.36 -7.42
CA ALA A 25 -8.34 3.92 -7.29
C ALA A 25 -8.35 3.45 -5.84
N ALA A 26 -7.92 4.27 -4.88
CA ALA A 26 -7.93 3.92 -3.48
C ALA A 26 -9.34 3.60 -2.94
N PRO A 27 -10.37 4.44 -3.06
CA PRO A 27 -11.73 4.07 -2.68
C PRO A 27 -12.32 2.98 -3.59
N ALA A 28 -11.95 2.93 -4.87
CA ALA A 28 -12.39 1.87 -5.78
C ALA A 28 -11.95 0.48 -5.29
N LEU A 29 -10.77 0.38 -4.64
CA LEU A 29 -10.31 -0.85 -4.01
C LEU A 29 -11.31 -1.36 -2.96
N ALA A 30 -11.80 -0.49 -2.09
CA ALA A 30 -12.80 -0.86 -1.09
C ALA A 30 -14.13 -1.29 -1.74
N LEU A 31 -14.58 -0.57 -2.76
CA LEU A 31 -15.79 -0.92 -3.50
C LEU A 31 -15.67 -2.30 -4.17
N MET A 32 -14.51 -2.64 -4.71
CA MET A 32 -14.28 -3.97 -5.30
C MET A 32 -14.45 -5.08 -4.26
N PHE A 33 -13.89 -4.92 -3.05
CA PHE A 33 -14.04 -5.93 -2.00
C PHE A 33 -15.44 -6.01 -1.39
N LEU A 34 -16.23 -4.93 -1.45
CA LEU A 34 -17.59 -4.90 -0.92
C LEU A 34 -18.63 -5.47 -1.89
N TYR A 35 -18.48 -5.25 -3.19
CA TYR A 35 -19.53 -5.52 -4.18
C TYR A 35 -19.17 -6.59 -5.22
N PHE A 36 -17.90 -6.96 -5.33
CA PHE A 36 -17.46 -7.96 -6.29
C PHE A 36 -16.96 -9.23 -5.58
N ASN A 37 -17.27 -10.37 -6.18
CA ASN A 37 -16.83 -11.65 -5.65
C ASN A 37 -15.31 -11.83 -5.80
N ARG A 38 -14.71 -12.50 -4.82
CA ARG A 38 -13.37 -13.06 -4.99
C ARG A 38 -13.39 -14.16 -6.07
N PRO A 39 -12.39 -14.26 -6.97
CA PRO A 39 -11.06 -13.63 -6.90
C PRO A 39 -10.94 -12.27 -7.59
N TYR A 40 -12.00 -11.74 -8.20
CA TYR A 40 -11.90 -10.48 -8.97
C TYR A 40 -11.40 -9.31 -8.14
N ALA A 41 -11.88 -9.19 -6.89
CA ALA A 41 -11.42 -8.17 -5.97
C ALA A 41 -9.93 -8.31 -5.62
N ASP A 42 -9.46 -9.53 -5.38
CA ASP A 42 -8.04 -9.81 -5.07
C ASP A 42 -7.13 -9.49 -6.27
N TRP A 43 -7.52 -9.91 -7.49
CA TRP A 43 -6.78 -9.58 -8.71
C TRP A 43 -6.75 -8.07 -8.97
N PHE A 44 -7.89 -7.40 -8.79
CA PHE A 44 -7.95 -5.94 -8.93
C PHE A 44 -6.99 -5.26 -7.94
N ALA A 45 -7.02 -5.67 -6.68
CA ALA A 45 -6.14 -5.13 -5.65
C ALA A 45 -4.66 -5.36 -5.99
N LEU A 46 -4.29 -6.58 -6.34
CA LEU A 46 -2.92 -6.93 -6.68
C LEU A 46 -2.41 -6.12 -7.87
N LEU A 47 -3.18 -6.09 -8.96
CA LEU A 47 -2.80 -5.36 -10.18
C LEU A 47 -2.76 -3.84 -9.93
N LEU A 48 -3.71 -3.32 -9.14
CA LEU A 48 -3.72 -1.91 -8.76
C LEU A 48 -2.47 -1.51 -7.99
N PHE A 49 -2.05 -2.33 -7.01
CA PHE A 49 -0.83 -2.07 -6.23
C PHE A 49 0.44 -2.16 -7.07
N ILE A 50 0.54 -3.15 -7.95
CA ILE A 50 1.66 -3.26 -8.90
C ILE A 50 1.69 -2.03 -9.82
N PHE A 51 0.53 -1.67 -10.37
CA PHE A 51 0.42 -0.51 -11.25
C PHE A 51 0.74 0.80 -10.52
N ALA A 52 0.23 0.98 -9.29
CA ALA A 52 0.53 2.14 -8.47
C ALA A 52 2.03 2.28 -8.19
N ALA A 53 2.70 1.17 -7.82
CA ALA A 53 4.15 1.17 -7.58
C ALA A 53 4.97 1.50 -8.83
N LEU A 54 4.54 1.00 -10.00
CA LEU A 54 5.19 1.28 -11.28
C LEU A 54 4.97 2.73 -11.72
N THR A 55 3.74 3.23 -11.60
CA THR A 55 3.40 4.60 -12.03
C THR A 55 4.02 5.65 -11.15
N ASP A 56 4.17 5.44 -9.84
CA ASP A 56 4.88 6.35 -8.93
C ASP A 56 6.35 6.58 -9.34
N TRP A 57 6.99 5.52 -9.82
CA TRP A 57 8.35 5.65 -10.35
C TRP A 57 8.38 6.38 -11.71
N VAL A 58 7.41 6.05 -12.59
CA VAL A 58 7.30 6.61 -13.94
C VAL A 58 6.91 8.08 -13.91
N ASP A 59 5.89 8.46 -13.14
CA ASP A 59 5.40 9.86 -13.10
C ASP A 59 6.43 10.80 -12.47
N GLY A 60 7.13 10.37 -11.41
CA GLY A 60 8.24 11.11 -10.85
C GLY A 60 9.41 11.28 -11.84
N PHE A 61 9.68 10.28 -12.67
CA PHE A 61 10.68 10.37 -13.73
C PHE A 61 10.22 11.31 -14.85
N LEU A 62 8.98 11.15 -15.34
CA LEU A 62 8.39 11.98 -16.42
C LEU A 62 8.27 13.45 -16.00
N ALA A 63 7.78 13.73 -14.78
CA ALA A 63 7.64 15.09 -14.27
C ALA A 63 8.97 15.84 -14.27
N ARG A 64 10.05 15.19 -13.83
CA ARG A 64 11.40 15.76 -13.85
C ARG A 64 11.95 15.92 -15.25
N THR A 65 11.80 14.91 -16.11
CA THR A 65 12.34 14.92 -17.48
C THR A 65 11.62 15.93 -18.35
N TRP A 66 10.30 16.04 -18.23
CA TRP A 66 9.48 16.96 -19.03
C TRP A 66 9.30 18.33 -18.36
N LYS A 67 9.87 18.57 -17.18
CA LYS A 67 9.71 19.79 -16.39
C LYS A 67 8.24 20.19 -16.19
N GLN A 68 7.39 19.18 -15.93
CA GLN A 68 5.95 19.33 -15.76
C GLN A 68 5.54 19.20 -14.27
N GLU A 69 6.43 19.53 -13.35
CA GLU A 69 6.10 19.58 -11.94
C GLU A 69 5.10 20.71 -11.66
N THR A 70 3.98 20.35 -11.05
CA THR A 70 2.91 21.31 -10.71
C THR A 70 2.68 21.33 -9.20
N LYS A 71 2.23 22.47 -8.66
CA LYS A 71 1.83 22.57 -7.25
C LYS A 71 0.69 21.61 -6.92
N PHE A 72 -0.20 21.36 -7.89
CA PHE A 72 -1.30 20.41 -7.72
C PHE A 72 -0.79 18.97 -7.56
N GLY A 73 0.13 18.51 -8.40
CA GLY A 73 0.77 17.19 -8.26
C GLY A 73 1.51 17.05 -6.93
N GLN A 74 2.36 18.02 -6.58
CA GLN A 74 3.10 18.03 -5.31
C GLN A 74 2.20 17.92 -4.07
N MET A 75 0.99 18.48 -4.13
CA MET A 75 -0.03 18.31 -3.07
C MET A 75 -0.69 16.93 -3.12
N LEU A 76 -1.03 16.47 -4.33
CA LEU A 76 -1.86 15.28 -4.52
C LEU A 76 -1.09 13.97 -4.29
N ASP A 77 0.19 13.91 -4.70
CA ASP A 77 1.03 12.70 -4.60
C ASP A 77 1.08 12.13 -3.17
N PRO A 78 1.43 12.92 -2.12
CA PRO A 78 1.47 12.39 -0.77
C PRO A 78 0.10 11.92 -0.25
N ILE A 79 -0.99 12.52 -0.75
CA ILE A 79 -2.35 12.16 -0.36
C ILE A 79 -2.74 10.82 -1.00
N ALA A 80 -2.48 10.67 -2.31
CA ALA A 80 -2.79 9.45 -3.06
C ALA A 80 -2.05 8.23 -2.48
N ASP A 81 -0.74 8.36 -2.23
CA ASP A 81 0.09 7.31 -1.67
C ASP A 81 -0.41 6.85 -0.29
N LYS A 82 -0.73 7.79 0.60
CA LYS A 82 -1.28 7.47 1.91
C LYS A 82 -2.66 6.83 1.82
N ALA A 83 -3.56 7.38 0.99
CA ALA A 83 -4.90 6.85 0.83
C ALA A 83 -4.87 5.38 0.36
N MET A 84 -4.04 5.07 -0.63
CA MET A 84 -3.84 3.69 -1.12
C MET A 84 -3.43 2.73 -0.01
N VAL A 85 -2.42 3.09 0.76
CA VAL A 85 -1.91 2.25 1.85
C VAL A 85 -2.93 2.08 2.97
N ILE A 86 -3.55 3.18 3.41
CA ILE A 86 -4.53 3.16 4.50
C ILE A 86 -5.71 2.25 4.15
N ILE A 87 -6.30 2.44 2.96
CA ILE A 87 -7.45 1.66 2.52
C ILE A 87 -7.09 0.19 2.35
N ALA A 88 -5.92 -0.12 1.77
CA ALA A 88 -5.46 -1.49 1.63
C ALA A 88 -5.26 -2.19 2.98
N LEU A 89 -4.63 -1.52 3.96
CA LEU A 89 -4.45 -2.08 5.30
C LEU A 89 -5.78 -2.31 6.00
N VAL A 90 -6.75 -1.40 5.85
CA VAL A 90 -8.11 -1.57 6.39
C VAL A 90 -8.78 -2.81 5.80
N ILE A 91 -8.66 -3.02 4.48
CA ILE A 91 -9.21 -4.20 3.81
C ILE A 91 -8.52 -5.49 4.29
N ILE A 92 -7.19 -5.53 4.33
CA ILE A 92 -6.43 -6.69 4.79
C ILE A 92 -6.81 -7.05 6.23
N VAL A 93 -6.90 -6.07 7.11
CA VAL A 93 -7.34 -6.27 8.51
C VAL A 93 -8.77 -6.77 8.55
N GLY A 94 -9.69 -6.18 7.78
CA GLY A 94 -11.08 -6.61 7.70
C GLY A 94 -11.26 -8.07 7.29
N TYR A 95 -10.45 -8.54 6.34
CA TYR A 95 -10.49 -9.95 5.87
C TYR A 95 -9.63 -10.91 6.72
N SER A 96 -8.84 -10.41 7.67
CA SER A 96 -7.98 -11.24 8.53
C SER A 96 -8.68 -11.84 9.74
N SER A 97 -9.99 -11.70 9.87
CA SER A 97 -10.74 -12.04 11.09
C SER A 97 -10.13 -11.43 12.35
N MET A 98 -9.62 -10.19 12.25
CA MET A 98 -8.97 -9.45 13.33
C MET A 98 -7.72 -10.15 13.91
N SER A 99 -6.97 -10.86 13.07
CA SER A 99 -5.71 -11.49 13.48
C SER A 99 -4.76 -10.48 14.11
N PRO A 100 -4.31 -10.66 15.37
CA PRO A 100 -3.40 -9.73 16.02
C PRO A 100 -2.10 -9.51 15.25
N TRP A 101 -1.63 -10.52 14.54
CA TRP A 101 -0.40 -10.48 13.73
C TRP A 101 -0.49 -9.52 12.56
N LEU A 102 -1.70 -9.23 12.06
CA LEU A 102 -1.97 -8.25 10.99
C LEU A 102 -2.45 -6.92 11.57
N VAL A 103 -3.29 -6.94 12.59
CA VAL A 103 -3.84 -5.73 13.22
C VAL A 103 -2.75 -4.86 13.82
N LEU A 104 -1.83 -5.45 14.60
CA LEU A 104 -0.78 -4.69 15.29
C LEU A 104 0.14 -3.93 14.32
N PRO A 105 0.80 -4.57 13.33
CA PRO A 105 1.67 -3.83 12.41
C PRO A 105 0.88 -2.83 11.54
N ALA A 106 -0.35 -3.14 11.13
CA ALA A 106 -1.21 -2.20 10.42
C ALA A 106 -1.49 -0.95 11.28
N THR A 107 -1.87 -1.13 12.54
CA THR A 107 -2.13 -0.02 13.47
C THR A 107 -0.88 0.84 13.68
N MET A 108 0.30 0.23 13.84
CA MET A 108 1.56 0.95 13.98
C MET A 108 1.86 1.82 12.75
N ILE A 109 1.64 1.29 11.55
CA ILE A 109 1.82 2.02 10.31
C ILE A 109 0.82 3.18 10.22
N LEU A 110 -0.46 2.92 10.45
CA LEU A 110 -1.51 3.94 10.39
C LEU A 110 -1.28 5.07 11.41
N PHE A 111 -1.00 4.70 12.66
CA PHE A 111 -0.68 5.68 13.71
C PHE A 111 0.46 6.61 13.30
N ARG A 112 1.55 6.03 12.81
CA ARG A 112 2.70 6.83 12.38
C ARG A 112 2.37 7.72 11.18
N GLU A 113 1.58 7.24 10.20
CA GLU A 113 1.20 8.07 9.04
C GLU A 113 0.40 9.30 9.48
N VAL A 114 -0.52 9.14 10.42
CA VAL A 114 -1.28 10.27 11.01
C VAL A 114 -0.36 11.18 11.82
N PHE A 115 0.43 10.61 12.73
CA PHE A 115 1.32 11.37 13.61
C PHE A 115 2.32 12.25 12.87
N VAL A 116 3.05 11.66 11.90
CA VAL A 116 4.05 12.43 11.13
C VAL A 116 3.38 13.43 10.19
N SER A 117 2.16 13.16 9.71
CA SER A 117 1.43 14.13 8.89
C SER A 117 1.01 15.35 9.70
N GLY A 118 0.43 15.14 10.88
CA GLY A 118 0.08 16.24 11.79
C GLY A 118 1.30 17.04 12.22
N LEU A 119 2.42 16.34 12.51
CA LEU A 119 3.66 17.03 12.87
C LEU A 119 4.22 17.88 11.72
N ARG A 120 4.13 17.39 10.47
CA ARG A 120 4.53 18.17 9.29
C ARG A 120 3.63 19.39 9.06
N GLU A 121 2.34 19.23 9.27
CA GLU A 121 1.36 20.30 9.14
C GLU A 121 1.64 21.41 10.18
N PHE A 122 1.88 21.01 11.42
CA PHE A 122 2.24 21.96 12.50
C PHE A 122 3.53 22.72 12.20
N LEU A 123 4.57 22.06 11.71
CA LEU A 123 5.86 22.67 11.39
C LEU A 123 5.84 23.56 10.13
N GLY A 124 4.84 23.43 9.27
CA GLY A 124 4.70 24.22 8.05
C GLY A 124 5.97 24.23 7.19
N GLU A 125 6.49 25.41 6.87
CA GLU A 125 7.70 25.58 6.04
C GLU A 125 8.95 24.97 6.68
N SER A 126 9.05 24.96 8.01
CA SER A 126 10.17 24.35 8.74
C SER A 126 10.26 22.84 8.55
N ALA A 127 9.16 22.17 8.18
CA ALA A 127 9.16 20.75 7.87
C ALA A 127 10.06 20.39 6.66
N SER A 128 10.25 21.33 5.74
CA SER A 128 11.11 21.15 4.55
C SER A 128 12.59 21.05 4.89
N THR A 129 13.02 21.60 6.02
CA THR A 129 14.41 21.55 6.50
C THR A 129 14.78 20.18 7.09
N LEU A 130 13.78 19.37 7.46
CA LEU A 130 13.98 18.06 8.06
C LEU A 130 14.26 17.02 6.98
N GLN A 131 15.54 16.64 6.82
CA GLN A 131 15.96 15.67 5.83
C GLN A 131 15.32 14.31 6.04
N VAL A 132 14.78 13.75 4.96
CA VAL A 132 14.24 12.38 4.90
C VAL A 132 15.39 11.38 4.82
N THR A 133 15.44 10.43 5.74
CA THR A 133 16.49 9.40 5.78
C THR A 133 16.33 8.38 4.64
N LYS A 134 17.43 7.72 4.25
CA LYS A 134 17.38 6.60 3.28
C LYS A 134 16.44 5.47 3.75
N LEU A 135 16.31 5.26 5.07
CA LEU A 135 15.40 4.28 5.67
C LEU A 135 13.93 4.55 5.34
N ALA A 136 13.56 5.83 5.16
CA ALA A 136 12.18 6.18 4.79
C ALA A 136 11.78 5.66 3.39
N LYS A 137 12.74 5.52 2.45
CA LYS A 137 12.48 4.90 1.14
C LYS A 137 12.25 3.40 1.28
N TRP A 138 13.11 2.71 2.06
CA TRP A 138 12.97 1.28 2.31
C TRP A 138 11.66 0.93 3.01
N LYS A 139 11.22 1.77 3.97
CA LYS A 139 9.91 1.64 4.62
C LYS A 139 8.77 1.56 3.60
N THR A 140 8.70 2.51 2.66
CA THR A 140 7.63 2.57 1.67
C THR A 140 7.67 1.37 0.73
N THR A 141 8.85 0.99 0.26
CA THR A 141 9.02 -0.19 -0.61
C THR A 141 8.58 -1.46 0.11
N ALA A 142 9.05 -1.69 1.35
CA ALA A 142 8.65 -2.86 2.14
C ALA A 142 7.14 -2.91 2.38
N GLN A 143 6.52 -1.77 2.68
CA GLN A 143 5.09 -1.64 2.91
C GLN A 143 4.26 -1.95 1.65
N MET A 144 4.62 -1.39 0.50
CA MET A 144 3.95 -1.67 -0.77
C MET A 144 4.11 -3.14 -1.18
N ALA A 145 5.31 -3.69 -1.04
CA ALA A 145 5.56 -5.11 -1.31
C ALA A 145 4.76 -6.03 -0.39
N ALA A 146 4.71 -5.73 0.92
CA ALA A 146 3.93 -6.50 1.89
C ALA A 146 2.45 -6.55 1.52
N ILE A 147 1.85 -5.41 1.19
CA ILE A 147 0.45 -5.29 0.82
C ILE A 147 0.16 -6.07 -0.48
N ALA A 148 0.98 -5.90 -1.52
CA ALA A 148 0.81 -6.63 -2.78
C ALA A 148 0.90 -8.15 -2.59
N ILE A 149 1.86 -8.63 -1.79
CA ILE A 149 2.03 -10.05 -1.49
C ILE A 149 0.85 -10.58 -0.66
N LEU A 150 0.33 -9.82 0.30
CA LEU A 150 -0.86 -10.22 1.06
C LEU A 150 -2.12 -10.29 0.19
N PHE A 151 -2.30 -9.40 -0.79
CA PHE A 151 -3.37 -9.55 -1.76
C PHE A 151 -3.18 -10.77 -2.66
N SER A 152 -1.96 -11.12 -3.03
CA SER A 152 -1.69 -12.35 -3.80
C SER A 152 -2.05 -13.62 -3.03
N GLN A 153 -1.92 -13.63 -1.70
CA GLN A 153 -2.40 -14.73 -0.85
C GLN A 153 -3.90 -14.97 -1.06
N GLY A 154 -4.71 -13.92 -1.12
CA GLY A 154 -6.14 -14.02 -1.36
C GLY A 154 -6.49 -14.68 -2.70
N VAL A 155 -5.73 -14.37 -3.75
CA VAL A 155 -5.86 -15.01 -5.06
C VAL A 155 -5.61 -16.53 -4.95
N PHE A 156 -4.49 -16.94 -4.35
CA PHE A 156 -4.14 -18.36 -4.20
C PHE A 156 -5.13 -19.11 -3.32
N GLU A 157 -5.57 -18.50 -2.21
CA GLU A 157 -6.58 -19.07 -1.31
C GLU A 157 -7.89 -19.35 -2.03
N HIS A 158 -8.36 -18.40 -2.87
CA HIS A 158 -9.59 -18.58 -3.63
C HIS A 158 -9.49 -19.76 -4.59
N TYR A 159 -8.43 -19.80 -5.42
CA TYR A 159 -8.27 -20.90 -6.39
C TYR A 159 -8.03 -22.26 -5.72
N LEU A 160 -7.38 -22.28 -4.55
CA LEU A 160 -7.24 -23.50 -3.77
C LEU A 160 -8.61 -23.99 -3.27
N LYS A 161 -9.42 -23.09 -2.69
CA LYS A 161 -10.78 -23.41 -2.20
C LYS A 161 -11.69 -23.89 -3.32
N LEU A 162 -11.65 -23.24 -4.48
CA LEU A 162 -12.46 -23.61 -5.64
C LEU A 162 -12.13 -25.04 -6.09
N SER A 163 -10.84 -25.33 -6.29
CA SER A 163 -10.40 -26.67 -6.68
C SER A 163 -10.71 -27.72 -5.59
N ALA A 164 -10.61 -27.34 -4.30
CA ALA A 164 -10.95 -28.24 -3.19
C ALA A 164 -12.45 -28.58 -3.13
N GLN A 165 -13.33 -27.66 -3.55
CA GLN A 165 -14.78 -27.91 -3.63
C GLN A 165 -15.13 -28.92 -4.72
N GLU A 166 -14.36 -28.96 -5.82
CA GLU A 166 -14.57 -29.90 -6.92
C GLU A 166 -14.22 -31.35 -6.53
N ILE A 167 -13.16 -31.55 -5.75
CA ILE A 167 -12.64 -32.88 -5.42
C ILE A 167 -13.02 -33.40 -4.02
N GLY A 168 -13.48 -32.49 -3.14
CA GLY A 168 -13.78 -32.78 -1.73
C GLY A 168 -12.57 -32.73 -0.81
N PRO A 169 -12.82 -32.57 0.51
CA PRO A 169 -11.75 -32.34 1.51
C PRO A 169 -10.82 -33.54 1.69
N ASP A 170 -11.33 -34.77 1.59
CA ASP A 170 -10.52 -36.00 1.74
C ASP A 170 -9.55 -36.17 0.58
N ALA A 171 -9.99 -35.89 -0.66
CA ALA A 171 -9.14 -35.96 -1.84
C ALA A 171 -8.05 -34.87 -1.79
N LEU A 172 -8.37 -33.65 -1.32
CA LEU A 172 -7.39 -32.61 -1.09
C LEU A 172 -6.31 -33.04 -0.09
N ASN A 173 -6.71 -33.61 1.05
CA ASN A 173 -5.76 -34.10 2.06
C ASN A 173 -4.86 -35.21 1.51
N ASN A 174 -5.41 -36.14 0.74
CA ASN A 174 -4.62 -37.19 0.10
C ASN A 174 -3.59 -36.63 -0.90
N ILE A 175 -3.96 -35.60 -1.68
CA ILE A 175 -3.03 -34.96 -2.61
C ILE A 175 -1.93 -34.22 -1.83
N LEU A 176 -2.28 -33.44 -0.82
CA LEU A 176 -1.31 -32.65 -0.02
C LEU A 176 -0.33 -33.56 0.74
N ASN A 177 -0.76 -34.74 1.16
CA ASN A 177 0.06 -35.77 1.81
C ASN A 177 0.83 -36.67 0.85
N GLY A 178 0.68 -36.47 -0.47
CA GLY A 178 1.34 -37.29 -1.49
C GLY A 178 0.75 -38.67 -1.69
N ALA A 179 -0.43 -38.94 -1.14
CA ALA A 179 -1.14 -40.23 -1.29
C ALA A 179 -1.95 -40.32 -2.61
N ALA A 180 -2.19 -39.20 -3.28
CA ALA A 180 -2.86 -39.12 -4.56
C ALA A 180 -2.11 -38.20 -5.53
N GLN A 181 -2.29 -38.43 -6.84
CA GLN A 181 -1.65 -37.62 -7.87
C GLN A 181 -2.26 -36.20 -7.94
N ASP A 182 -1.43 -35.17 -7.98
CA ASP A 182 -1.87 -33.77 -8.11
C ASP A 182 -2.08 -33.39 -9.58
N THR A 183 -3.28 -33.62 -10.10
CA THR A 183 -3.66 -33.24 -11.47
C THR A 183 -4.12 -31.79 -11.60
N LEU A 184 -4.52 -31.16 -10.50
CA LEU A 184 -5.08 -29.80 -10.45
C LEU A 184 -4.09 -28.74 -9.95
N GLY A 185 -2.86 -29.13 -9.64
CA GLY A 185 -1.83 -28.24 -9.13
C GLY A 185 -2.16 -27.71 -7.72
N MET A 186 -2.74 -28.55 -6.85
CA MET A 186 -3.15 -28.17 -5.49
C MET A 186 -1.95 -27.90 -4.59
N ILE A 187 -0.88 -28.69 -4.75
CA ILE A 187 0.34 -28.58 -3.94
C ILE A 187 0.98 -27.22 -4.14
N TRP A 188 1.19 -26.79 -5.38
CA TRP A 188 1.82 -25.49 -5.62
C TRP A 188 0.93 -24.32 -5.19
N LYS A 189 -0.40 -24.38 -5.39
CA LYS A 189 -1.36 -23.37 -4.92
C LYS A 189 -1.33 -23.23 -3.40
N HIS A 190 -1.29 -24.38 -2.69
CA HIS A 190 -1.19 -24.41 -1.24
C HIS A 190 0.13 -23.80 -0.74
N HIS A 191 1.26 -24.18 -1.35
CA HIS A 191 2.54 -23.58 -1.01
C HIS A 191 2.57 -22.08 -1.32
N ALA A 192 2.07 -21.65 -2.48
CA ALA A 192 2.02 -20.24 -2.85
C ALA A 192 1.17 -19.41 -1.87
N MET A 193 0.02 -19.95 -1.42
CA MET A 193 -0.81 -19.32 -0.39
C MET A 193 -0.06 -19.16 0.94
N ILE A 194 0.60 -20.22 1.41
CA ILE A 194 1.35 -20.19 2.68
C ILE A 194 2.54 -19.23 2.57
N TRP A 195 3.33 -19.32 1.50
CA TRP A 195 4.49 -18.48 1.30
C TRP A 195 4.11 -16.99 1.17
N SER A 196 3.10 -16.68 0.36
CA SER A 196 2.63 -15.29 0.22
C SER A 196 2.10 -14.73 1.55
N GLY A 197 1.36 -15.52 2.33
CA GLY A 197 0.90 -15.11 3.66
C GLY A 197 2.06 -14.84 4.62
N ASN A 198 2.99 -15.78 4.74
CA ASN A 198 4.13 -15.65 5.66
C ASN A 198 5.09 -14.53 5.24
N VAL A 199 5.48 -14.46 3.98
CA VAL A 199 6.38 -13.42 3.45
C VAL A 199 5.72 -12.05 3.56
N GLY A 200 4.43 -11.94 3.18
CA GLY A 200 3.68 -10.69 3.32
C GLY A 200 3.59 -10.21 4.77
N LEU A 201 3.33 -11.14 5.71
CA LEU A 201 3.29 -10.84 7.13
C LEU A 201 4.65 -10.36 7.67
N VAL A 202 5.73 -11.08 7.34
CA VAL A 202 7.10 -10.68 7.77
C VAL A 202 7.45 -9.30 7.23
N LEU A 203 7.19 -9.05 5.95
CA LEU A 203 7.44 -7.75 5.33
C LEU A 203 6.60 -6.64 5.97
N LEU A 204 5.36 -6.93 6.36
CA LEU A 204 4.49 -5.96 7.04
C LEU A 204 5.06 -5.58 8.41
N TRP A 205 5.58 -6.54 9.17
CA TRP A 205 6.27 -6.29 10.44
C TRP A 205 7.57 -5.51 10.26
N VAL A 206 8.35 -5.82 9.22
CA VAL A 206 9.55 -5.05 8.87
C VAL A 206 9.15 -3.61 8.50
N ALA A 207 8.11 -3.42 7.71
CA ALA A 207 7.61 -2.09 7.36
C ALA A 207 7.12 -1.32 8.60
N ALA A 208 6.42 -1.98 9.53
CA ALA A 208 5.98 -1.38 10.79
C ALA A 208 7.16 -0.94 11.66
N ALA A 209 8.17 -1.79 11.83
CA ALA A 209 9.39 -1.45 12.58
C ALA A 209 10.13 -0.26 11.97
N LEU A 210 10.38 -0.28 10.66
CA LEU A 210 11.01 0.83 9.93
C LEU A 210 10.17 2.12 10.03
N THR A 211 8.86 1.98 10.03
CA THR A 211 7.91 3.08 10.16
C THR A 211 8.01 3.75 11.53
N LEU A 212 8.08 2.99 12.60
CA LEU A 212 8.25 3.52 13.96
C LEU A 212 9.64 4.18 14.14
N ILE A 213 10.70 3.51 13.69
CA ILE A 213 12.08 4.05 13.77
C ILE A 213 12.17 5.40 13.05
N THR A 214 11.67 5.47 11.80
CA THR A 214 11.70 6.71 11.01
C THR A 214 10.77 7.78 11.56
N GLY A 215 9.63 7.40 12.15
CA GLY A 215 8.71 8.32 12.84
C GLY A 215 9.34 8.94 14.08
N PHE A 216 10.02 8.14 14.88
CA PHE A 216 10.72 8.60 16.07
C PHE A 216 11.93 9.51 15.74
N ASP A 217 12.70 9.16 14.70
CA ASP A 217 13.77 10.03 14.20
C ASP A 217 13.22 11.38 13.74
N TYR A 218 12.09 11.38 13.02
CA TYR A 218 11.43 12.59 12.57
C TYR A 218 10.94 13.45 13.76
N PHE A 219 10.32 12.80 14.76
CA PHE A 219 9.89 13.49 15.99
C PHE A 219 11.05 14.12 16.74
N LYS A 220 12.16 13.40 16.92
CA LYS A 220 13.37 13.95 17.57
C LYS A 220 13.88 15.20 16.85
N LYS A 221 13.90 15.18 15.52
CA LYS A 221 14.32 16.33 14.71
C LYS A 221 13.35 17.51 14.80
N ALA A 222 12.08 17.24 15.08
CA ALA A 222 11.06 18.27 15.26
C ALA A 222 11.07 18.91 16.65
N LEU A 223 11.59 18.23 17.69
CA LEU A 223 11.58 18.71 19.09
C LEU A 223 12.13 20.13 19.28
N PRO A 224 13.23 20.57 18.61
CA PRO A 224 13.70 21.94 18.76
C PRO A 224 12.69 23.01 18.36
N PHE A 225 11.81 22.70 17.40
CA PHE A 225 10.77 23.60 16.88
C PHE A 225 9.49 23.57 17.72
N LEU A 226 9.37 22.64 18.68
CA LEU A 226 8.22 22.49 19.56
C LEU A 226 8.45 23.12 20.95
N LYS A 227 9.65 23.63 21.21
CA LYS A 227 9.95 24.33 22.46
C LYS A 227 9.44 25.76 22.33
N ASP A 228 8.57 26.15 23.25
CA ASP A 228 8.22 27.57 23.43
C ASP A 228 9.51 28.33 23.73
N GLU A 229 9.71 29.48 23.06
CA GLU A 229 10.74 30.44 23.46
C GLU A 229 10.33 30.97 24.83
N ALA A 230 11.08 30.60 25.86
CA ALA A 230 10.88 31.04 27.23
C ALA A 230 11.34 32.48 27.42
#